data_f1e342c097da61a09d962e04fda6be10
#
_entry.id   f1e342c097da61a09d962e04fda6be10
#
_cell.length_a   1.000
_cell.length_b   1.000
_cell.length_c   1.000
_cell.angle_alpha   90.00
_cell.angle_beta   90.00
_cell.angle_gamma   90.00
#
_symmetry.space_group_name_H-M   'P 1'
#
loop_
_entity.id
_entity.type
_entity.pdbx_description
1 polymer ?
#
loop_
_entity_poly.entity_id
_entity_poly.type
_entity_poly.pdbx_seq_one_letter_code
_entity_poly.pdbx_strand_id
1 'polypeptide(L)'
;MTDLPLPTLDADLFARAQSLLDDEWLSADPDLAPVLPIVLARGVGQDWHKAGTFRHHLVGVARSLALWRQPRDVRLLGLLHSVYGNAYVDLVKFDAASERARLREAVGEPAEELVHLFCTASRTQFTQKVQAGQIEPDGSVVLDDRTLPPDVVAAFTVVSMADFCEQWFAWQEDIYAGFPFLHQTPQAVHWAAALWPGPMRTPSRMYALISRLGAALRHPALQGRLPMPPVFDHCTRVLAEGDEAAASALYWSVVQQQQPLVQPQATIATLEQAVRLNPWVGEPQMLLAQLYLIAGRHDDARAAAEGALQCYGSWGNAWDKRVQWDAWIAWARILRQGAITRDWPERLDQLNNVALRPDAA
;
A
#
# COMPACT_ATOMS: atom_id res chain seq x y z
N MET A 1 -11.52 3.71 -27.40
CA MET A 1 -11.56 3.53 -25.94
C MET A 1 -11.19 2.09 -25.62
N THR A 2 -10.27 1.89 -24.70
CA THR A 2 -9.89 0.54 -24.26
C THR A 2 -11.04 -0.10 -23.47
N ASP A 3 -11.20 -1.41 -23.62
CA ASP A 3 -12.12 -2.23 -22.80
C ASP A 3 -11.40 -2.75 -21.53
N LEU A 4 -10.67 -1.87 -20.86
CA LEU A 4 -9.96 -2.19 -19.63
C LEU A 4 -10.83 -1.90 -18.40
N PRO A 5 -10.75 -2.73 -17.36
CA PRO A 5 -11.47 -2.52 -16.10
C PRO A 5 -10.80 -1.42 -15.25
N LEU A 6 -10.70 -0.21 -15.81
CA LEU A 6 -10.08 0.93 -15.13
C LEU A 6 -11.05 1.49 -14.08
N PRO A 7 -10.59 1.73 -12.84
CA PRO A 7 -11.42 2.37 -11.83
C PRO A 7 -11.67 3.84 -12.19
N THR A 8 -12.86 4.32 -11.87
CA THR A 8 -13.23 5.73 -12.04
C THR A 8 -12.64 6.59 -10.93
N LEU A 9 -12.09 7.74 -11.27
CA LEU A 9 -11.52 8.68 -10.32
C LEU A 9 -12.61 9.30 -9.42
N ASP A 10 -12.53 9.03 -8.13
CA ASP A 10 -13.33 9.68 -7.08
C ASP A 10 -12.68 11.02 -6.70
N ALA A 11 -13.35 12.13 -7.04
CA ALA A 11 -12.84 13.47 -6.79
C ALA A 11 -12.66 13.78 -5.29
N ASP A 12 -13.51 13.25 -4.42
CA ASP A 12 -13.43 13.45 -2.98
C ASP A 12 -12.26 12.66 -2.36
N LEU A 13 -12.07 11.41 -2.78
CA LEU A 13 -10.90 10.63 -2.40
C LEU A 13 -9.61 11.31 -2.85
N PHE A 14 -9.58 11.83 -4.08
CA PHE A 14 -8.41 12.50 -4.61
C PHE A 14 -8.11 13.82 -3.87
N ALA A 15 -9.13 14.61 -3.52
CA ALA A 15 -8.95 15.82 -2.73
C ALA A 15 -8.37 15.52 -1.34
N ARG A 16 -8.82 14.45 -0.68
CA ARG A 16 -8.23 14.00 0.59
C ARG A 16 -6.79 13.54 0.42
N ALA A 17 -6.49 12.79 -0.64
CA ALA A 17 -5.12 12.38 -0.92
C ALA A 17 -4.21 13.60 -1.12
N GLN A 18 -4.71 14.67 -1.76
CA GLN A 18 -3.95 15.90 -1.97
C GLN A 18 -3.52 16.55 -0.64
N SER A 19 -4.42 16.65 0.34
CA SER A 19 -4.09 17.22 1.67
C SER A 19 -3.00 16.41 2.38
N LEU A 20 -2.99 15.10 2.19
CA LEU A 20 -1.96 14.21 2.77
C LEU A 20 -0.63 14.27 2.03
N LEU A 21 -0.62 14.65 0.73
CA LEU A 21 0.60 14.90 -0.03
C LEU A 21 1.35 16.13 0.46
N ASP A 22 0.61 17.16 0.82
CA ASP A 22 1.17 18.43 1.27
C ASP A 22 1.71 18.34 2.73
N ASP A 23 1.64 17.16 3.34
CA ASP A 23 2.07 16.86 4.73
C ASP A 23 1.34 17.72 5.79
N GLU A 24 0.17 18.23 5.43
CA GLU A 24 -0.66 19.10 6.27
C GLU A 24 -1.51 18.29 7.26
N TRP A 25 -0.86 17.56 8.15
CA TRP A 25 -1.54 16.67 9.10
C TRP A 25 -2.58 17.38 9.98
N LEU A 26 -2.34 18.63 10.39
CA LEU A 26 -3.32 19.40 11.16
C LEU A 26 -4.62 19.64 10.39
N SER A 27 -4.53 19.82 9.07
CA SER A 27 -5.69 19.99 8.20
C SER A 27 -6.31 18.65 7.82
N ALA A 28 -5.48 17.66 7.49
CA ALA A 28 -5.91 16.36 7.00
C ALA A 28 -6.43 15.43 8.12
N ASP A 29 -5.76 15.43 9.26
CA ASP A 29 -6.14 14.61 10.42
C ASP A 29 -5.74 15.27 11.74
N PRO A 30 -6.61 16.12 12.29
CA PRO A 30 -6.35 16.86 13.55
C PRO A 30 -6.20 15.93 14.77
N ASP A 31 -6.67 14.68 14.69
CA ASP A 31 -6.52 13.71 15.78
C ASP A 31 -5.11 13.09 15.82
N LEU A 32 -4.48 12.91 14.67
CA LEU A 32 -3.13 12.31 14.56
C LEU A 32 -2.02 13.35 14.70
N ALA A 33 -2.24 14.58 14.26
CA ALA A 33 -1.24 15.64 14.25
C ALA A 33 -0.58 15.88 15.62
N PRO A 34 -1.29 15.94 16.76
CA PRO A 34 -0.66 16.10 18.07
C PRO A 34 0.09 14.86 18.58
N VAL A 35 -0.20 13.67 18.06
CA VAL A 35 0.43 12.40 18.50
C VAL A 35 1.74 12.15 17.77
N LEU A 36 1.87 12.58 16.52
CA LEU A 36 3.08 12.40 15.72
C LEU A 36 4.35 12.94 16.40
N PRO A 37 4.38 14.18 16.98
CA PRO A 37 5.55 14.65 17.72
C PRO A 37 5.93 13.78 18.90
N ILE A 38 4.98 13.13 19.57
CA ILE A 38 5.23 12.24 20.73
C ILE A 38 6.06 11.01 20.31
N VAL A 39 5.69 10.37 19.20
CA VAL A 39 6.43 9.23 18.68
C VAL A 39 7.76 9.64 18.03
N LEU A 40 7.82 10.83 17.43
CA LEU A 40 9.07 11.39 16.91
C LEU A 40 10.10 11.63 18.04
N ALA A 41 9.66 12.12 19.18
CA ALA A 41 10.51 12.30 20.36
C ALA A 41 11.05 10.95 20.91
N ARG A 42 10.48 9.81 20.49
CA ARG A 42 10.95 8.45 20.81
C ARG A 42 11.90 7.86 19.74
N GLY A 43 12.36 8.66 18.81
CA GLY A 43 13.38 8.28 17.84
C GLY A 43 12.87 7.51 16.62
N VAL A 44 11.55 7.43 16.37
CA VAL A 44 11.01 6.69 15.21
C VAL A 44 11.52 7.22 13.87
N GLY A 45 11.98 8.47 13.79
CA GLY A 45 12.61 9.05 12.62
C GLY A 45 14.06 8.62 12.40
N GLN A 46 14.68 7.96 13.37
CA GLN A 46 16.08 7.52 13.33
C GLN A 46 16.22 6.01 13.14
N ASP A 47 15.17 5.26 13.45
CA ASP A 47 15.22 3.81 13.33
C ASP A 47 15.07 3.38 11.87
N TRP A 48 15.95 2.52 11.43
CA TRP A 48 15.83 1.85 10.14
C TRP A 48 14.65 0.90 10.15
N HIS A 49 13.80 1.00 9.13
CA HIS A 49 12.70 0.06 8.93
C HIS A 49 12.41 -0.11 7.43
N LYS A 50 12.61 -1.35 6.93
CA LYS A 50 12.39 -1.67 5.52
C LYS A 50 13.17 -0.70 4.58
N ALA A 51 12.49 0.00 3.68
CA ALA A 51 13.11 0.93 2.72
C ALA A 51 13.26 2.37 3.26
N GLY A 52 12.94 2.62 4.53
CA GLY A 52 12.96 3.97 5.08
C GLY A 52 13.17 3.98 6.58
N THR A 53 12.56 4.94 7.25
CA THR A 53 12.54 5.01 8.70
C THR A 53 11.25 4.41 9.26
N PHE A 54 11.26 4.05 10.53
CA PHE A 54 10.05 3.59 11.22
C PHE A 54 8.93 4.66 11.19
N ARG A 55 9.29 5.95 11.19
CA ARG A 55 8.35 7.06 10.95
C ARG A 55 7.61 6.89 9.62
N HIS A 56 8.33 6.65 8.52
CA HIS A 56 7.71 6.51 7.20
C HIS A 56 6.67 5.41 7.18
N HIS A 57 6.99 4.27 7.80
CA HIS A 57 6.06 3.15 7.92
C HIS A 57 4.82 3.51 8.74
N LEU A 58 4.98 4.04 9.95
CA LEU A 58 3.85 4.39 10.82
C LEU A 58 2.93 5.44 10.17
N VAL A 59 3.52 6.47 9.57
CA VAL A 59 2.78 7.53 8.86
C VAL A 59 2.09 6.97 7.61
N GLY A 60 2.74 6.07 6.87
CA GLY A 60 2.16 5.43 5.69
C GLY A 60 0.92 4.60 6.02
N VAL A 61 0.97 3.81 7.11
CA VAL A 61 -0.20 3.06 7.60
C VAL A 61 -1.33 4.00 8.03
N ALA A 62 -1.01 5.03 8.81
CA ALA A 62 -1.99 6.01 9.27
C ALA A 62 -2.64 6.77 8.10
N ARG A 63 -1.87 7.11 7.06
CA ARG A 63 -2.35 7.75 5.83
C ARG A 63 -3.40 6.90 5.12
N SER A 64 -3.13 5.61 4.92
CA SER A 64 -4.11 4.70 4.31
C SER A 64 -5.41 4.65 5.11
N LEU A 65 -5.33 4.57 6.43
CA LEU A 65 -6.50 4.54 7.31
C LEU A 65 -7.29 5.87 7.30
N ALA A 66 -6.61 7.01 7.19
CA ALA A 66 -7.24 8.31 7.05
C ALA A 66 -8.00 8.42 5.71
N LEU A 67 -7.39 7.97 4.60
CA LEU A 67 -8.05 7.89 3.29
C LEU A 67 -9.26 6.96 3.30
N TRP A 68 -9.20 5.88 4.08
CA TRP A 68 -10.30 4.93 4.28
C TRP A 68 -11.35 5.41 5.30
N ARG A 69 -11.24 6.68 5.78
CA ARG A 69 -12.16 7.30 6.74
C ARG A 69 -12.38 6.48 8.02
N GLN A 70 -11.34 5.79 8.46
CA GLN A 70 -11.45 4.99 9.67
C GLN A 70 -11.68 5.87 10.92
N PRO A 71 -12.39 5.37 11.96
CA PRO A 71 -12.58 6.09 13.20
C PRO A 71 -11.24 6.47 13.85
N ARG A 72 -11.26 7.52 14.67
CA ARG A 72 -10.07 8.07 15.37
C ARG A 72 -9.21 6.99 16.00
N ASP A 73 -9.78 6.10 16.80
CA ASP A 73 -9.01 5.12 17.56
C ASP A 73 -8.35 4.06 16.65
N VAL A 74 -8.97 3.74 15.51
CA VAL A 74 -8.39 2.85 14.49
C VAL A 74 -7.24 3.54 13.75
N ARG A 75 -7.36 4.85 13.45
CA ARG A 75 -6.27 5.63 12.84
C ARG A 75 -5.08 5.77 13.80
N LEU A 76 -5.36 6.04 15.09
CA LEU A 76 -4.35 6.05 16.13
C LEU A 76 -3.71 4.68 16.32
N LEU A 77 -4.49 3.60 16.28
CA LEU A 77 -3.94 2.25 16.24
C LEU A 77 -2.96 2.10 15.07
N GLY A 78 -3.31 2.54 13.86
CA GLY A 78 -2.43 2.48 12.71
C GLY A 78 -1.11 3.24 12.90
N LEU A 79 -1.14 4.44 13.48
CA LEU A 79 0.06 5.22 13.78
C LEU A 79 0.94 4.59 14.88
N LEU A 80 0.34 3.79 15.76
CA LEU A 80 0.98 3.29 16.97
C LEU A 80 1.10 1.76 17.04
N HIS A 81 0.72 1.06 15.98
CA HIS A 81 0.51 -0.40 15.95
C HIS A 81 1.73 -1.26 16.34
N SER A 82 2.91 -0.67 16.45
CA SER A 82 4.15 -1.36 16.81
C SER A 82 4.95 -0.67 17.91
N VAL A 83 4.38 0.34 18.59
CA VAL A 83 5.14 1.15 19.57
C VAL A 83 5.50 0.40 20.85
N TYR A 84 4.79 -0.67 21.21
CA TYR A 84 5.14 -1.59 22.29
C TYR A 84 6.02 -2.77 21.82
N GLY A 85 6.45 -2.76 20.53
CA GLY A 85 7.04 -3.92 19.89
C GLY A 85 5.98 -4.97 19.54
N ASN A 86 6.36 -5.96 18.76
CA ASN A 86 5.55 -7.13 18.45
C ASN A 86 6.45 -8.28 17.95
N ALA A 87 5.87 -9.42 17.58
CA ALA A 87 6.63 -10.59 17.13
C ALA A 87 7.50 -10.36 15.86
N TYR A 88 7.25 -9.28 15.11
CA TYR A 88 7.96 -8.96 13.89
C TYR A 88 8.90 -7.77 14.00
N VAL A 89 8.66 -6.87 14.98
CA VAL A 89 9.37 -5.59 15.10
C VAL A 89 9.81 -5.38 16.55
N ASP A 90 11.11 -5.38 16.77
CA ASP A 90 11.76 -5.11 18.04
C ASP A 90 12.19 -3.63 18.15
N LEU A 91 11.32 -2.71 17.75
CA LEU A 91 11.53 -1.26 17.84
C LEU A 91 10.63 -0.66 18.91
N VAL A 92 10.81 -1.13 20.16
CA VAL A 92 10.02 -0.68 21.31
C VAL A 92 10.23 0.82 21.54
N LYS A 93 9.13 1.58 21.58
CA LYS A 93 9.10 3.04 21.84
C LYS A 93 8.50 3.40 23.19
N PHE A 94 7.63 2.53 23.67
CA PHE A 94 7.05 2.60 25.02
C PHE A 94 7.16 1.25 25.68
N ASP A 95 7.58 1.23 26.93
CA ASP A 95 7.56 0.02 27.72
C ASP A 95 6.11 -0.32 28.15
N ALA A 96 5.61 -1.45 27.66
CA ALA A 96 4.24 -1.89 27.94
C ALA A 96 3.99 -2.15 29.46
N ALA A 97 5.02 -2.42 30.25
CA ALA A 97 4.89 -2.66 31.71
C ALA A 97 4.75 -1.35 32.48
N SER A 98 5.40 -0.27 32.06
CA SER A 98 5.54 0.95 32.87
C SER A 98 5.00 2.23 32.22
N GLU A 99 4.83 2.27 30.89
CA GLU A 99 4.50 3.50 30.16
C GLU A 99 3.10 3.52 29.53
N ARG A 100 2.26 2.51 29.73
CA ARG A 100 0.89 2.49 29.20
C ARG A 100 0.08 3.73 29.62
N ALA A 101 0.18 4.11 30.90
CA ALA A 101 -0.54 5.30 31.41
C ALA A 101 -0.16 6.56 30.66
N ARG A 102 1.12 6.72 30.32
CA ARG A 102 1.62 7.88 29.55
C ARG A 102 1.09 7.92 28.13
N LEU A 103 1.04 6.77 27.45
CA LEU A 103 0.46 6.73 26.11
C LEU A 103 -1.06 6.95 26.16
N ARG A 104 -1.75 6.38 27.14
CA ARG A 104 -3.18 6.55 27.38
C ARG A 104 -3.56 8.01 27.62
N GLU A 105 -2.74 8.77 28.35
CA GLU A 105 -2.93 10.21 28.52
C GLU A 105 -2.88 10.97 27.19
N ALA A 106 -2.02 10.54 26.27
CA ALA A 106 -1.84 11.21 24.98
C ALA A 106 -2.94 10.87 23.97
N VAL A 107 -3.44 9.63 23.94
CA VAL A 107 -4.32 9.14 22.88
C VAL A 107 -5.73 8.73 23.36
N GLY A 108 -5.94 8.64 24.66
CA GLY A 108 -7.15 8.13 25.28
C GLY A 108 -7.11 6.62 25.52
N GLU A 109 -7.93 6.16 26.46
CA GLU A 109 -7.96 4.75 26.89
C GLU A 109 -8.38 3.80 25.77
N PRO A 110 -9.43 4.07 24.95
CA PRO A 110 -9.85 3.13 23.90
C PRO A 110 -8.76 2.90 22.83
N ALA A 111 -8.08 3.96 22.42
CA ALA A 111 -7.02 3.86 21.41
C ALA A 111 -5.80 3.13 21.97
N GLU A 112 -5.38 3.44 23.21
CA GLU A 112 -4.24 2.77 23.84
C GLU A 112 -4.51 1.28 24.05
N GLU A 113 -5.70 0.91 24.47
CA GLU A 113 -6.05 -0.51 24.65
C GLU A 113 -6.00 -1.28 23.33
N LEU A 114 -6.50 -0.71 22.24
CA LEU A 114 -6.37 -1.31 20.91
C LEU A 114 -4.90 -1.49 20.50
N VAL A 115 -4.06 -0.48 20.75
CA VAL A 115 -2.61 -0.54 20.47
C VAL A 115 -1.95 -1.65 21.28
N HIS A 116 -2.24 -1.71 22.58
CA HIS A 116 -1.67 -2.74 23.44
C HIS A 116 -2.09 -4.15 23.03
N LEU A 117 -3.39 -4.34 22.75
CA LEU A 117 -3.90 -5.63 22.26
C LEU A 117 -3.26 -6.02 20.92
N PHE A 118 -3.11 -5.08 19.98
CA PHE A 118 -2.50 -5.35 18.68
C PHE A 118 -1.03 -5.74 18.78
N CYS A 119 -0.28 -5.11 19.70
CA CYS A 119 1.13 -5.41 19.93
C CYS A 119 1.32 -6.76 20.65
N THR A 120 0.39 -7.15 21.51
CA THR A 120 0.54 -8.36 22.37
C THR A 120 -0.17 -9.61 21.83
N ALA A 121 -1.13 -9.46 20.90
CA ALA A 121 -1.81 -10.59 20.29
C ALA A 121 -0.93 -11.26 19.21
N SER A 122 -1.12 -12.57 19.01
CA SER A 122 -0.48 -13.30 17.91
C SER A 122 -1.03 -12.85 16.56
N ARG A 123 -0.37 -11.87 15.92
CA ARG A 123 -0.78 -11.34 14.62
C ARG A 123 -0.75 -12.39 13.50
N THR A 124 0.22 -13.31 13.54
CA THR A 124 0.29 -14.42 12.58
C THR A 124 -0.94 -15.29 12.66
N GLN A 125 -1.30 -15.74 13.89
CA GLN A 125 -2.46 -16.57 14.10
C GLN A 125 -3.76 -15.83 13.73
N PHE A 126 -3.90 -14.56 14.13
CA PHE A 126 -5.02 -13.71 13.76
C PHE A 126 -5.20 -13.65 12.25
N THR A 127 -4.14 -13.29 11.53
CA THR A 127 -4.17 -13.13 10.06
C THR A 127 -4.52 -14.44 9.38
N GLN A 128 -3.93 -15.56 9.81
CA GLN A 128 -4.22 -16.89 9.27
C GLN A 128 -5.70 -17.28 9.46
N LYS A 129 -6.24 -17.07 10.66
CA LYS A 129 -7.63 -17.40 10.96
C LYS A 129 -8.61 -16.55 10.16
N VAL A 130 -8.40 -15.24 10.10
CA VAL A 130 -9.27 -14.33 9.35
C VAL A 130 -9.26 -14.64 7.85
N GLN A 131 -8.09 -14.90 7.25
CA GLN A 131 -7.98 -15.31 5.85
C GLN A 131 -8.68 -16.65 5.54
N ALA A 132 -8.63 -17.57 6.51
CA ALA A 132 -9.29 -18.87 6.38
C ALA A 132 -10.80 -18.81 6.64
N GLY A 133 -11.35 -17.61 6.92
CA GLY A 133 -12.75 -17.44 7.26
C GLY A 133 -13.14 -18.02 8.64
N GLN A 134 -12.15 -18.26 9.50
CA GLN A 134 -12.36 -18.77 10.87
C GLN A 134 -12.74 -17.61 11.81
N ILE A 135 -13.89 -17.03 11.53
CA ILE A 135 -14.54 -15.99 12.32
C ILE A 135 -15.81 -16.64 12.89
N GLU A 136 -15.99 -16.52 14.20
CA GLU A 136 -17.16 -17.07 14.88
C GLU A 136 -18.46 -16.39 14.42
N PRO A 137 -19.61 -17.00 14.58
CA PRO A 137 -20.89 -16.42 14.15
C PRO A 137 -21.20 -15.04 14.73
N ASP A 138 -20.67 -14.72 15.92
CA ASP A 138 -20.79 -13.42 16.57
C ASP A 138 -19.75 -12.39 16.08
N GLY A 139 -18.82 -12.80 15.21
CA GLY A 139 -17.75 -11.98 14.67
C GLY A 139 -16.45 -11.99 15.49
N SER A 140 -16.39 -12.74 16.56
CA SER A 140 -15.17 -12.90 17.37
C SER A 140 -14.16 -13.81 16.66
N VAL A 141 -12.89 -13.70 17.07
CA VAL A 141 -11.80 -14.61 16.65
C VAL A 141 -11.12 -15.16 17.89
N VAL A 142 -11.11 -16.49 18.00
CA VAL A 142 -10.46 -17.20 19.08
C VAL A 142 -8.98 -17.43 18.74
N LEU A 143 -8.08 -16.84 19.51
CA LEU A 143 -6.64 -17.12 19.48
C LEU A 143 -6.31 -18.11 20.61
N ASP A 144 -5.10 -18.65 20.63
CA ASP A 144 -4.71 -19.66 21.63
C ASP A 144 -4.77 -19.12 23.07
N ASP A 145 -4.47 -17.82 23.25
CA ASP A 145 -4.36 -17.17 24.55
C ASP A 145 -5.54 -16.25 24.89
N ARG A 146 -6.38 -15.91 23.90
CA ARG A 146 -7.49 -14.95 24.07
C ARG A 146 -8.53 -15.02 22.98
N THR A 147 -9.71 -14.49 23.26
CA THR A 147 -10.74 -14.24 22.25
C THR A 147 -10.82 -12.74 21.96
N LEU A 148 -10.73 -12.38 20.69
CA LEU A 148 -10.87 -10.99 20.21
C LEU A 148 -12.33 -10.71 19.89
N PRO A 149 -12.95 -9.68 20.48
CA PRO A 149 -14.35 -9.33 20.20
C PRO A 149 -14.46 -8.71 18.79
N PRO A 150 -15.68 -8.70 18.19
CA PRO A 150 -15.88 -8.32 16.79
C PRO A 150 -15.40 -6.91 16.43
N ASP A 151 -15.49 -5.92 17.32
CA ASP A 151 -14.99 -4.57 17.06
C ASP A 151 -13.46 -4.55 16.94
N VAL A 152 -12.78 -5.31 17.80
CA VAL A 152 -11.31 -5.49 17.73
C VAL A 152 -10.92 -6.26 16.48
N VAL A 153 -11.68 -7.31 16.12
CA VAL A 153 -11.44 -8.07 14.87
C VAL A 153 -11.54 -7.17 13.64
N ALA A 154 -12.56 -6.32 13.57
CA ALA A 154 -12.71 -5.37 12.46
C ALA A 154 -11.53 -4.38 12.42
N ALA A 155 -11.18 -3.78 13.56
CA ALA A 155 -10.06 -2.83 13.66
C ALA A 155 -8.72 -3.47 13.29
N PHE A 156 -8.42 -4.65 13.81
CA PHE A 156 -7.19 -5.38 13.51
C PHE A 156 -7.11 -5.78 12.04
N THR A 157 -8.23 -6.17 11.43
CA THR A 157 -8.28 -6.53 10.02
C THR A 157 -7.95 -5.32 9.14
N VAL A 158 -8.61 -4.18 9.36
CA VAL A 158 -8.37 -2.96 8.58
C VAL A 158 -6.94 -2.45 8.75
N VAL A 159 -6.42 -2.44 9.98
CA VAL A 159 -5.03 -2.01 10.23
C VAL A 159 -4.04 -2.98 9.61
N SER A 160 -4.28 -4.29 9.66
CA SER A 160 -3.42 -5.28 8.99
C SER A 160 -3.41 -5.11 7.48
N MET A 161 -4.54 -4.76 6.85
CA MET A 161 -4.58 -4.46 5.42
C MET A 161 -3.68 -3.26 5.07
N ALA A 162 -3.75 -2.17 5.85
CA ALA A 162 -2.94 -0.97 5.64
C ALA A 162 -1.45 -1.23 5.91
N ASP A 163 -1.13 -1.96 6.98
CA ASP A 163 0.22 -2.35 7.38
C ASP A 163 0.90 -3.22 6.29
N PHE A 164 0.21 -4.23 5.79
CA PHE A 164 0.74 -5.09 4.73
C PHE A 164 0.94 -4.32 3.42
N CYS A 165 -0.01 -3.47 3.03
CA CYS A 165 0.13 -2.64 1.85
C CYS A 165 1.34 -1.72 1.94
N GLU A 166 1.59 -1.13 3.10
CA GLU A 166 2.71 -0.21 3.31
C GLU A 166 4.06 -0.92 3.29
N GLN A 167 4.18 -2.09 3.91
CA GLN A 167 5.46 -2.81 4.05
C GLN A 167 5.87 -3.63 2.82
N TRP A 168 4.97 -3.86 1.89
CA TRP A 168 5.21 -4.80 0.81
C TRP A 168 6.17 -4.27 -0.26
N PHE A 169 7.14 -5.08 -0.64
CA PHE A 169 8.15 -4.81 -1.65
C PHE A 169 8.24 -5.99 -2.66
N ALA A 170 7.12 -6.31 -3.33
CA ALA A 170 7.01 -7.45 -4.24
C ALA A 170 8.08 -7.47 -5.34
N TRP A 171 8.48 -6.28 -5.82
CA TRP A 171 9.43 -6.15 -6.91
C TRP A 171 10.80 -6.80 -6.64
N GLN A 172 11.20 -6.92 -5.38
CA GLN A 172 12.49 -7.53 -5.05
C GLN A 172 12.55 -9.00 -5.45
N GLU A 173 11.47 -9.75 -5.21
CA GLU A 173 11.40 -11.15 -5.56
C GLU A 173 11.46 -11.35 -7.08
N ASP A 174 10.75 -10.52 -7.84
CA ASP A 174 10.69 -10.63 -9.29
C ASP A 174 11.97 -10.13 -9.97
N ILE A 175 12.53 -8.99 -9.53
CA ILE A 175 13.77 -8.45 -10.11
C ILE A 175 15.00 -9.30 -9.73
N TYR A 176 15.07 -9.75 -8.49
CA TYR A 176 16.24 -10.46 -7.97
C TYR A 176 16.09 -11.98 -7.94
N ALA A 177 15.02 -12.54 -8.47
CA ALA A 177 14.79 -13.99 -8.48
C ALA A 177 15.95 -14.80 -9.08
N GLY A 178 16.65 -14.23 -10.06
CA GLY A 178 17.83 -14.83 -10.69
C GLY A 178 19.17 -14.53 -9.99
N PHE A 179 19.19 -13.74 -8.94
CA PHE A 179 20.46 -13.38 -8.28
C PHE A 179 20.89 -14.45 -7.29
N PRO A 180 22.13 -14.94 -7.37
CA PRO A 180 22.61 -16.03 -6.52
C PRO A 180 22.49 -15.77 -5.02
N PHE A 181 22.62 -14.51 -4.57
CA PHE A 181 22.57 -14.17 -3.15
C PHE A 181 21.22 -14.43 -2.48
N LEU A 182 20.12 -14.47 -3.24
CA LEU A 182 18.80 -14.79 -2.69
C LEU A 182 18.67 -16.25 -2.24
N HIS A 183 19.53 -17.12 -2.81
CA HIS A 183 19.53 -18.55 -2.56
C HIS A 183 20.72 -18.99 -1.70
N GLN A 184 21.56 -18.05 -1.27
CA GLN A 184 22.73 -18.33 -0.44
C GLN A 184 22.36 -18.45 1.03
N THR A 185 23.21 -19.14 1.79
CA THR A 185 23.11 -19.14 3.25
C THR A 185 23.35 -17.74 3.79
N PRO A 186 22.82 -17.37 4.96
CA PRO A 186 23.03 -16.05 5.55
C PRO A 186 24.50 -15.62 5.63
N GLN A 187 25.43 -16.56 5.82
CA GLN A 187 26.86 -16.30 5.90
C GLN A 187 27.50 -15.98 4.55
N ALA A 188 26.86 -16.35 3.46
CA ALA A 188 27.36 -16.13 2.09
C ALA A 188 26.74 -14.90 1.41
N VAL A 189 25.78 -14.22 2.06
CA VAL A 189 25.12 -13.04 1.49
C VAL A 189 26.10 -11.87 1.47
N HIS A 190 26.26 -11.27 0.30
CA HIS A 190 27.09 -10.08 0.15
C HIS A 190 26.55 -8.93 1.03
N TRP A 191 27.43 -8.21 1.71
CA TRP A 191 27.05 -7.14 2.63
C TRP A 191 26.10 -6.09 2.02
N ALA A 192 26.28 -5.76 0.73
CA ALA A 192 25.41 -4.83 0.02
C ALA A 192 23.98 -5.34 -0.13
N ALA A 193 23.79 -6.65 -0.23
CA ALA A 193 22.45 -7.25 -0.27
C ALA A 193 21.72 -7.12 1.07
N ALA A 194 22.45 -7.01 2.17
CA ALA A 194 21.85 -6.80 3.49
C ALA A 194 21.26 -5.40 3.67
N LEU A 195 21.62 -4.44 2.82
CA LEU A 195 21.04 -3.10 2.81
C LEU A 195 19.66 -3.05 2.15
N TRP A 196 19.30 -4.08 1.38
CA TRP A 196 17.95 -4.19 0.84
C TRP A 196 17.01 -4.70 1.92
N PRO A 197 15.77 -4.19 1.96
CA PRO A 197 14.74 -4.85 2.77
C PRO A 197 14.75 -6.31 2.35
N GLY A 198 15.06 -7.20 3.28
CA GLY A 198 15.28 -8.61 2.93
C GLY A 198 14.15 -9.17 2.11
N PRO A 199 14.43 -9.95 1.06
CA PRO A 199 13.40 -10.64 0.32
C PRO A 199 12.60 -11.48 1.31
N MET A 200 11.29 -11.38 1.28
CA MET A 200 10.46 -12.27 2.06
C MET A 200 10.71 -13.68 1.53
N ARG A 201 10.96 -14.61 2.44
CA ARG A 201 11.41 -15.97 2.09
C ARG A 201 10.43 -16.78 1.24
N THR A 202 9.21 -16.32 1.13
CA THR A 202 8.16 -16.88 0.29
C THR A 202 7.57 -15.80 -0.57
N PRO A 203 7.45 -16.03 -1.89
CA PRO A 203 6.67 -15.15 -2.74
C PRO A 203 5.30 -14.99 -2.11
N SER A 204 5.03 -13.85 -1.52
CA SER A 204 3.73 -13.62 -0.96
C SER A 204 2.94 -12.80 -1.96
N ARG A 205 1.77 -13.27 -2.25
CA ARG A 205 0.80 -12.58 -3.06
C ARG A 205 0.02 -11.67 -2.12
N MET A 206 0.65 -10.53 -1.81
CA MET A 206 0.22 -9.66 -0.71
C MET A 206 -1.14 -9.02 -0.99
N TYR A 207 -1.40 -8.62 -2.23
CA TYR A 207 -2.71 -8.06 -2.57
C TYR A 207 -3.79 -9.12 -2.58
N ALA A 208 -3.49 -10.35 -2.97
CA ALA A 208 -4.40 -11.47 -2.80
C ALA A 208 -4.73 -11.72 -1.32
N LEU A 209 -3.70 -11.66 -0.46
CA LEU A 209 -3.87 -11.76 0.99
C LEU A 209 -4.73 -10.61 1.53
N ILE A 210 -4.40 -9.35 1.18
CA ILE A 210 -5.16 -8.17 1.63
C ILE A 210 -6.61 -8.25 1.13
N SER A 211 -6.86 -8.75 -0.08
CA SER A 211 -8.21 -8.90 -0.61
C SER A 211 -9.06 -9.90 0.18
N ARG A 212 -8.45 -11.00 0.67
CA ARG A 212 -9.11 -11.95 1.57
C ARG A 212 -9.42 -11.32 2.95
N LEU A 213 -8.49 -10.54 3.49
CA LEU A 213 -8.76 -9.78 4.72
C LEU A 213 -9.91 -8.79 4.52
N GLY A 214 -9.93 -8.07 3.39
CA GLY A 214 -11.04 -7.18 3.03
C GLY A 214 -12.35 -7.92 2.93
N ALA A 215 -12.39 -9.07 2.27
CA ALA A 215 -13.58 -9.90 2.17
C ALA A 215 -14.10 -10.38 3.55
N ALA A 216 -13.19 -10.64 4.49
CA ALA A 216 -13.56 -11.02 5.87
C ALA A 216 -14.33 -9.90 6.61
N LEU A 217 -14.06 -8.62 6.31
CA LEU A 217 -14.83 -7.48 6.88
C LEU A 217 -16.33 -7.52 6.46
N ARG A 218 -16.66 -8.27 5.44
CA ARG A 218 -18.05 -8.45 5.00
C ARG A 218 -18.78 -9.57 5.73
N HIS A 219 -18.14 -10.21 6.70
CA HIS A 219 -18.81 -11.14 7.60
C HIS A 219 -20.02 -10.45 8.27
N PRO A 220 -21.21 -11.08 8.34
CA PRO A 220 -22.42 -10.42 8.82
C PRO A 220 -22.27 -9.72 10.19
N ALA A 221 -21.51 -10.31 11.11
CA ALA A 221 -21.26 -9.75 12.44
C ALA A 221 -20.21 -8.62 12.46
N LEU A 222 -19.42 -8.45 11.41
CA LEU A 222 -18.43 -7.37 11.28
C LEU A 222 -18.92 -6.23 10.40
N GLN A 223 -19.85 -6.50 9.51
CA GLN A 223 -20.37 -5.52 8.57
C GLN A 223 -21.02 -4.34 9.31
N GLY A 224 -20.66 -3.11 8.87
CA GLY A 224 -21.16 -1.87 9.45
C GLY A 224 -20.46 -1.40 10.73
N ARG A 225 -19.53 -2.18 11.30
CA ARG A 225 -18.75 -1.75 12.48
C ARG A 225 -17.73 -0.66 12.14
N LEU A 226 -17.16 -0.71 10.94
CA LEU A 226 -16.21 0.27 10.44
C LEU A 226 -16.58 0.68 9.00
N PRO A 227 -16.18 1.90 8.55
CA PRO A 227 -16.22 2.26 7.14
C PRO A 227 -15.44 1.25 6.32
N MET A 228 -16.04 0.79 5.22
CA MET A 228 -15.40 -0.19 4.34
C MET A 228 -14.26 0.47 3.55
N PRO A 229 -13.03 -0.09 3.54
CA PRO A 229 -11.94 0.40 2.71
C PRO A 229 -12.34 0.45 1.22
N PRO A 230 -11.92 1.50 0.46
CA PRO A 230 -12.32 1.67 -0.95
C PRO A 230 -11.59 0.72 -1.91
N VAL A 231 -10.71 -0.14 -1.40
CA VAL A 231 -9.93 -1.10 -2.18
C VAL A 231 -10.76 -2.33 -2.54
N PHE A 232 -10.44 -3.00 -3.65
CA PHE A 232 -11.12 -4.21 -4.13
C PHE A 232 -12.65 -4.04 -4.23
N ASP A 233 -13.10 -2.94 -4.84
CA ASP A 233 -14.52 -2.56 -4.92
C ASP A 233 -15.20 -2.60 -3.55
N HIS A 234 -14.67 -1.83 -2.60
CA HIS A 234 -15.13 -1.83 -1.21
C HIS A 234 -15.13 -3.24 -0.60
N CYS A 235 -14.02 -3.98 -0.80
CA CYS A 235 -13.81 -5.32 -0.26
C CYS A 235 -14.81 -6.38 -0.74
N THR A 236 -15.46 -6.17 -1.89
CA THR A 236 -16.36 -7.16 -2.51
C THR A 236 -15.65 -8.16 -3.42
N ARG A 237 -14.40 -7.83 -3.81
CA ARG A 237 -13.61 -8.64 -4.74
C ARG A 237 -12.45 -9.28 -4.03
N VAL A 238 -12.14 -10.50 -4.41
CA VAL A 238 -10.94 -11.23 -3.97
C VAL A 238 -10.06 -11.44 -5.18
N LEU A 239 -8.81 -11.05 -5.07
CA LEU A 239 -7.79 -11.26 -6.08
C LEU A 239 -7.22 -12.68 -5.94
N ALA A 240 -7.15 -13.41 -7.04
CA ALA A 240 -6.52 -14.72 -7.06
C ALA A 240 -4.99 -14.57 -7.01
N GLU A 241 -4.31 -15.43 -6.27
CA GLU A 241 -2.83 -15.40 -6.17
C GLU A 241 -2.15 -15.60 -7.52
N GLY A 242 -2.72 -16.45 -8.38
CA GLY A 242 -2.23 -16.67 -9.74
C GLY A 242 -2.32 -15.42 -10.60
N ASP A 243 -3.43 -14.66 -10.49
CA ASP A 243 -3.62 -13.43 -11.24
C ASP A 243 -2.67 -12.33 -10.77
N GLU A 244 -2.46 -12.19 -9.44
CA GLU A 244 -1.46 -11.27 -8.91
C GLU A 244 -0.06 -11.61 -9.40
N ALA A 245 0.32 -12.90 -9.36
CA ALA A 245 1.61 -13.37 -9.83
C ALA A 245 1.83 -13.06 -11.31
N ALA A 246 0.84 -13.38 -12.15
CA ALA A 246 0.93 -13.16 -13.59
C ALA A 246 0.96 -11.67 -13.93
N ALA A 247 0.14 -10.85 -13.28
CA ALA A 247 0.15 -9.38 -13.45
C ALA A 247 1.51 -8.78 -13.09
N SER A 248 2.08 -9.20 -11.95
CA SER A 248 3.40 -8.77 -11.50
C SER A 248 4.49 -9.14 -12.51
N ALA A 249 4.53 -10.38 -12.98
CA ALA A 249 5.50 -10.83 -13.97
C ALA A 249 5.42 -10.04 -15.29
N LEU A 250 4.20 -9.75 -15.77
CA LEU A 250 4.00 -8.95 -16.96
C LEU A 250 4.49 -7.50 -16.77
N TYR A 251 4.17 -6.87 -15.63
CA TYR A 251 4.65 -5.52 -15.32
C TYR A 251 6.18 -5.47 -15.30
N TRP A 252 6.84 -6.36 -14.55
CA TRP A 252 8.29 -6.38 -14.45
C TRP A 252 8.98 -6.72 -15.76
N SER A 253 8.37 -7.54 -16.62
CA SER A 253 8.90 -7.79 -17.95
C SER A 253 9.00 -6.52 -18.80
N VAL A 254 8.01 -5.61 -18.66
CA VAL A 254 8.04 -4.30 -19.33
C VAL A 254 9.06 -3.37 -18.71
N VAL A 255 9.08 -3.28 -17.38
CA VAL A 255 10.02 -2.40 -16.64
C VAL A 255 11.49 -2.76 -16.91
N GLN A 256 11.78 -4.04 -17.11
CA GLN A 256 13.13 -4.53 -17.40
C GLN A 256 13.52 -4.44 -18.89
N GLN A 257 12.62 -4.06 -19.78
CA GLN A 257 12.94 -3.90 -21.19
C GLN A 257 13.90 -2.72 -21.41
N GLN A 258 14.95 -2.95 -22.21
CA GLN A 258 15.91 -1.89 -22.55
C GLN A 258 15.32 -0.87 -23.53
N GLN A 259 14.37 -1.28 -24.37
CA GLN A 259 13.79 -0.46 -25.42
C GLN A 259 12.27 -0.70 -25.55
N PRO A 260 11.46 -0.26 -24.58
CA PRO A 260 10.02 -0.51 -24.57
C PRO A 260 9.29 0.16 -25.76
N LEU A 261 9.91 1.17 -26.37
CA LEU A 261 9.31 1.92 -27.50
C LEU A 261 9.63 1.31 -28.88
N VAL A 262 10.53 0.33 -28.97
CA VAL A 262 10.80 -0.35 -30.27
C VAL A 262 9.58 -1.15 -30.74
N GLN A 263 8.81 -1.71 -29.83
CA GLN A 263 7.57 -2.41 -30.12
C GLN A 263 6.43 -1.91 -29.20
N PRO A 264 6.00 -0.65 -29.34
CA PRO A 264 5.10 -0.03 -28.37
C PRO A 264 3.76 -0.76 -28.29
N GLN A 265 3.26 -1.32 -29.39
CA GLN A 265 2.00 -2.06 -29.38
C GLN A 265 2.10 -3.37 -28.56
N ALA A 266 3.20 -4.08 -28.64
CA ALA A 266 3.43 -5.29 -27.84
C ALA A 266 3.56 -4.93 -26.35
N THR A 267 4.26 -3.84 -26.04
CA THR A 267 4.40 -3.33 -24.68
C THR A 267 3.05 -2.90 -24.10
N ILE A 268 2.24 -2.19 -24.86
CA ILE A 268 0.87 -1.82 -24.49
C ILE A 268 0.04 -3.07 -24.20
N ALA A 269 0.04 -4.05 -25.11
CA ALA A 269 -0.74 -5.29 -24.93
C ALA A 269 -0.34 -6.06 -23.66
N THR A 270 0.96 -6.10 -23.35
CA THR A 270 1.48 -6.71 -22.11
C THR A 270 0.96 -6.01 -20.86
N LEU A 271 1.01 -4.68 -20.82
CA LEU A 271 0.50 -3.90 -19.68
C LEU A 271 -1.03 -3.96 -19.57
N GLU A 272 -1.75 -3.95 -20.71
CA GLU A 272 -3.19 -4.15 -20.71
C GLU A 272 -3.58 -5.50 -20.10
N GLN A 273 -2.82 -6.56 -20.37
CA GLN A 273 -3.03 -7.86 -19.77
C GLN A 273 -2.74 -7.82 -18.26
N ALA A 274 -1.68 -7.13 -17.82
CA ALA A 274 -1.39 -6.95 -16.40
C ALA A 274 -2.56 -6.26 -15.68
N VAL A 275 -3.13 -5.20 -16.27
CA VAL A 275 -4.29 -4.48 -15.71
C VAL A 275 -5.54 -5.36 -15.65
N ARG A 276 -5.79 -6.20 -16.68
CA ARG A 276 -6.94 -7.12 -16.64
C ARG A 276 -6.84 -8.15 -15.51
N LEU A 277 -5.63 -8.63 -15.22
CA LEU A 277 -5.38 -9.60 -14.17
C LEU A 277 -5.42 -8.95 -12.77
N ASN A 278 -4.88 -7.74 -12.64
CA ASN A 278 -4.87 -7.00 -11.37
C ASN A 278 -5.18 -5.51 -11.60
N PRO A 279 -6.44 -5.11 -11.66
CA PRO A 279 -6.83 -3.72 -11.88
C PRO A 279 -6.62 -2.79 -10.66
N TRP A 280 -6.23 -3.36 -9.52
CA TRP A 280 -6.07 -2.65 -8.24
C TRP A 280 -4.69 -1.99 -8.07
N VAL A 281 -3.80 -2.12 -9.04
CA VAL A 281 -2.44 -1.56 -9.05
C VAL A 281 -2.38 -0.40 -10.03
N GLY A 282 -1.89 0.76 -9.57
CA GLY A 282 -1.84 1.99 -10.38
C GLY A 282 -0.69 2.03 -11.37
N GLU A 283 0.43 1.41 -11.07
CA GLU A 283 1.67 1.54 -11.85
C GLU A 283 1.58 1.00 -13.29
N PRO A 284 0.98 -0.17 -13.57
CA PRO A 284 0.75 -0.59 -14.95
C PRO A 284 -0.16 0.37 -15.72
N GLN A 285 -1.17 0.94 -15.05
CA GLN A 285 -2.09 1.92 -15.64
C GLN A 285 -1.37 3.23 -15.94
N MET A 286 -0.46 3.66 -15.07
CA MET A 286 0.35 4.86 -15.27
C MET A 286 1.31 4.70 -16.46
N LEU A 287 1.98 3.55 -16.60
CA LEU A 287 2.82 3.25 -17.77
C LEU A 287 1.99 3.17 -19.06
N LEU A 288 0.78 2.61 -19.01
CA LEU A 288 -0.16 2.64 -20.14
C LEU A 288 -0.54 4.07 -20.52
N ALA A 289 -0.81 4.94 -19.55
CA ALA A 289 -1.13 6.35 -19.81
C ALA A 289 -0.01 7.02 -20.61
N GLN A 290 1.24 6.78 -20.24
CA GLN A 290 2.40 7.31 -20.96
C GLN A 290 2.48 6.76 -22.39
N LEU A 291 2.36 5.44 -22.57
CA LEU A 291 2.45 4.81 -23.90
C LEU A 291 1.27 5.20 -24.80
N TYR A 292 0.06 5.32 -24.27
CA TYR A 292 -1.09 5.81 -25.02
C TYR A 292 -0.93 7.26 -25.43
N LEU A 293 -0.37 8.12 -24.57
CA LEU A 293 -0.09 9.50 -24.89
C LEU A 293 0.94 9.60 -26.02
N ILE A 294 2.03 8.84 -25.97
CA ILE A 294 3.04 8.72 -27.02
C ILE A 294 2.40 8.25 -28.35
N ALA A 295 1.46 7.32 -28.27
CA ALA A 295 0.74 6.80 -29.44
C ALA A 295 -0.40 7.71 -29.95
N GLY A 296 -0.59 8.89 -29.38
CA GLY A 296 -1.68 9.82 -29.73
C GLY A 296 -3.08 9.34 -29.30
N ARG A 297 -3.17 8.30 -28.47
CA ARG A 297 -4.42 7.74 -27.94
C ARG A 297 -4.86 8.51 -26.68
N HIS A 298 -5.21 9.79 -26.86
CA HIS A 298 -5.40 10.72 -25.75
C HIS A 298 -6.52 10.33 -24.78
N ASP A 299 -7.64 9.82 -25.28
CA ASP A 299 -8.77 9.42 -24.42
C ASP A 299 -8.41 8.18 -23.57
N ASP A 300 -7.67 7.22 -24.14
CA ASP A 300 -7.18 6.05 -23.43
C ASP A 300 -6.09 6.43 -22.42
N ALA A 301 -5.21 7.36 -22.79
CA ALA A 301 -4.19 7.91 -21.89
C ALA A 301 -4.81 8.59 -20.66
N ARG A 302 -5.87 9.39 -20.89
CA ARG A 302 -6.61 10.03 -19.83
C ARG A 302 -7.26 9.01 -18.89
N ALA A 303 -7.97 8.03 -19.44
CA ALA A 303 -8.63 6.99 -18.65
C ALA A 303 -7.63 6.19 -17.81
N ALA A 304 -6.48 5.81 -18.38
CA ALA A 304 -5.44 5.10 -17.67
C ALA A 304 -4.79 5.94 -16.56
N ALA A 305 -4.53 7.24 -16.81
CA ALA A 305 -4.00 8.14 -15.77
C ALA A 305 -4.99 8.37 -14.63
N GLU A 306 -6.29 8.51 -14.93
CA GLU A 306 -7.35 8.64 -13.92
C GLU A 306 -7.50 7.34 -13.11
N GLY A 307 -7.41 6.18 -13.75
CA GLY A 307 -7.40 4.87 -13.07
C GLY A 307 -6.19 4.72 -12.13
N ALA A 308 -5.00 5.12 -12.57
CA ALA A 308 -3.81 5.11 -11.73
C ALA A 308 -3.97 6.02 -10.50
N LEU A 309 -4.47 7.25 -10.69
CA LEU A 309 -4.75 8.20 -9.60
C LEU A 309 -5.77 7.63 -8.61
N GLN A 310 -6.80 6.94 -9.09
CA GLN A 310 -7.78 6.28 -8.24
C GLN A 310 -7.13 5.17 -7.41
N CYS A 311 -6.27 4.34 -8.00
CA CYS A 311 -5.53 3.31 -7.26
C CYS A 311 -4.66 3.93 -6.17
N TYR A 312 -3.84 4.94 -6.50
CA TYR A 312 -2.98 5.61 -5.53
C TYR A 312 -3.76 6.28 -4.39
N GLY A 313 -4.89 6.92 -4.70
CA GLY A 313 -5.79 7.49 -3.71
C GLY A 313 -6.44 6.42 -2.83
N SER A 314 -6.87 5.30 -3.40
CA SER A 314 -7.51 4.21 -2.66
C SER A 314 -6.54 3.51 -1.70
N TRP A 315 -5.28 3.33 -2.09
CA TRP A 315 -4.29 2.67 -1.25
C TRP A 315 -3.60 3.61 -0.25
N GLY A 316 -3.46 4.89 -0.59
CA GLY A 316 -2.59 5.80 0.18
C GLY A 316 -1.12 5.40 0.09
N ASN A 317 -0.77 4.58 -0.87
CA ASN A 317 0.55 4.00 -1.04
C ASN A 317 0.79 3.61 -2.51
N ALA A 318 2.06 3.41 -2.88
CA ALA A 318 2.44 2.81 -4.15
C ALA A 318 2.68 1.30 -3.99
N TRP A 319 2.35 0.52 -5.01
CA TRP A 319 2.72 -0.89 -5.08
C TRP A 319 4.19 -1.05 -5.46
N ASP A 320 4.66 -0.30 -6.46
CA ASP A 320 6.07 -0.23 -6.85
C ASP A 320 6.81 0.80 -5.98
N LYS A 321 7.45 0.30 -4.93
CA LYS A 321 8.16 1.11 -3.93
C LYS A 321 9.48 1.70 -4.40
N ARG A 322 9.90 1.52 -5.66
CA ARG A 322 11.08 2.19 -6.23
C ARG A 322 10.89 3.70 -6.35
N VAL A 323 9.64 4.12 -6.51
CA VAL A 323 9.24 5.53 -6.55
C VAL A 323 8.27 5.79 -5.41
N GLN A 324 8.38 6.93 -4.77
CA GLN A 324 7.50 7.30 -3.66
C GLN A 324 6.08 7.58 -4.14
N TRP A 325 5.12 7.39 -3.26
CA TRP A 325 3.69 7.52 -3.56
C TRP A 325 3.30 8.88 -4.14
N ASP A 326 3.82 9.97 -3.57
CA ASP A 326 3.61 11.33 -4.03
C ASP A 326 4.18 11.57 -5.43
N ALA A 327 5.34 11.02 -5.72
CA ALA A 327 5.96 11.11 -7.04
C ALA A 327 5.14 10.35 -8.11
N TRP A 328 4.60 9.17 -7.80
CA TRP A 328 3.68 8.46 -8.68
C TRP A 328 2.43 9.29 -9.00
N ILE A 329 1.84 9.94 -7.98
CA ILE A 329 0.67 10.81 -8.16
C ILE A 329 1.03 12.02 -9.03
N ALA A 330 2.16 12.68 -8.75
CA ALA A 330 2.61 13.82 -9.54
C ALA A 330 2.78 13.45 -11.01
N TRP A 331 3.40 12.31 -11.29
CA TRP A 331 3.60 11.81 -12.65
C TRP A 331 2.26 11.49 -13.34
N ALA A 332 1.37 10.76 -12.70
CA ALA A 332 0.04 10.46 -13.26
C ALA A 332 -0.77 11.73 -13.56
N ARG A 333 -0.67 12.78 -12.71
CA ARG A 333 -1.31 14.08 -12.94
C ARG A 333 -0.78 14.79 -14.18
N ILE A 334 0.54 14.76 -14.40
CA ILE A 334 1.16 15.35 -15.60
C ILE A 334 0.69 14.64 -16.85
N LEU A 335 0.67 13.30 -16.86
CA LEU A 335 0.19 12.53 -18.00
C LEU A 335 -1.31 12.74 -18.27
N ARG A 336 -2.13 12.82 -17.20
CA ARG A 336 -3.54 13.17 -17.31
C ARG A 336 -3.73 14.54 -17.96
N GLN A 337 -2.95 15.55 -17.54
CA GLN A 337 -3.01 16.88 -18.13
C GLN A 337 -2.59 16.87 -19.58
N GLY A 338 -1.49 16.20 -19.93
CA GLY A 338 -1.06 16.03 -21.33
C GLY A 338 -2.11 15.35 -22.21
N ALA A 339 -2.82 14.36 -21.66
CA ALA A 339 -3.93 13.71 -22.36
C ALA A 339 -5.13 14.64 -22.60
N ILE A 340 -5.44 15.52 -21.64
CA ILE A 340 -6.52 16.52 -21.74
C ILE A 340 -6.15 17.60 -22.77
N THR A 341 -4.94 18.12 -22.72
CA THR A 341 -4.46 19.15 -23.67
C THR A 341 -4.10 18.58 -25.04
N ARG A 342 -4.04 17.25 -25.15
CA ARG A 342 -3.60 16.53 -26.36
C ARG A 342 -2.18 16.89 -26.77
N ASP A 343 -1.33 17.10 -25.78
CA ASP A 343 0.06 17.48 -25.99
C ASP A 343 0.98 16.72 -25.03
N TRP A 344 2.23 16.51 -25.48
CA TRP A 344 3.25 15.91 -24.62
C TRP A 344 3.74 16.95 -23.62
N PRO A 345 3.89 16.59 -22.31
CA PRO A 345 4.39 17.52 -21.31
C PRO A 345 5.85 17.88 -21.57
N GLU A 346 6.12 19.07 -22.10
CA GLU A 346 7.46 19.50 -22.58
C GLU A 346 8.58 19.34 -21.53
N ARG A 347 8.24 19.50 -20.25
CA ARG A 347 9.24 19.44 -19.18
C ARG A 347 9.52 18.03 -18.67
N LEU A 348 8.75 17.05 -19.06
CA LEU A 348 8.92 15.68 -18.59
C LEU A 348 10.24 15.08 -19.07
N ASP A 349 10.65 15.38 -20.29
CA ASP A 349 11.90 14.92 -20.89
C ASP A 349 13.14 15.51 -20.22
N GLN A 350 13.00 16.70 -19.62
CA GLN A 350 14.12 17.43 -19.00
C GLN A 350 14.34 17.05 -17.54
N LEU A 351 13.27 16.62 -16.84
CA LEU A 351 13.29 16.36 -15.41
C LEU A 351 13.44 14.88 -15.08
N ASN A 352 12.96 14.00 -15.95
CA ASN A 352 12.98 12.56 -15.74
C ASN A 352 13.34 11.85 -17.04
N ASN A 353 14.45 11.16 -17.09
CA ASN A 353 14.84 10.27 -18.19
C ASN A 353 13.84 9.13 -18.49
N VAL A 354 12.72 9.11 -17.81
CA VAL A 354 11.68 8.07 -17.89
C VAL A 354 10.71 8.33 -19.02
N ALA A 355 10.58 9.58 -19.47
CA ALA A 355 9.67 9.98 -20.52
C ALA A 355 10.43 10.18 -21.84
N LEU A 356 10.75 9.10 -22.51
CA LEU A 356 11.32 9.15 -23.84
C LEU A 356 10.27 9.65 -24.84
N ARG A 357 10.56 10.76 -25.49
CA ARG A 357 9.78 11.24 -26.62
C ARG A 357 10.13 10.39 -27.85
N PRO A 358 9.15 9.90 -28.61
CA PRO A 358 9.43 9.05 -29.79
C PRO A 358 10.27 9.73 -30.87
N ASP A 359 10.22 11.05 -30.92
CA ASP A 359 10.83 11.87 -31.97
C ASP A 359 12.24 12.41 -31.60
N ALA A 360 12.78 12.01 -30.46
CA ALA A 360 14.10 12.42 -29.99
C ALA A 360 15.22 11.48 -30.47
N ALA A 361 14.99 10.66 -31.49
CA ALA A 361 15.97 9.77 -32.10
C ALA A 361 16.51 10.35 -33.42
#